data_0d47a77c4ec90b3ddb2eb33429573fe0
#
_entry.id   0d47a77c4ec90b3ddb2eb33429573fe0
#
_cell.length_a   1.000
_cell.length_b   1.000
_cell.length_c   1.000
_cell.angle_alpha   90.00
_cell.angle_beta   90.00
_cell.angle_gamma   90.00
#
_symmetry.space_group_name_H-M   'P 1'
#
loop_
_entity.id
_entity.type
_entity.pdbx_description
1 polymer ?
#
loop_
_entity_poly.entity_id
_entity_poly.type
_entity_poly.pdbx_seq_one_letter_code
_entity_poly.pdbx_strand_id
1 'polypeptide(L)'
;LSRDQERELFRRMARGGLLTRVRPGHYLVPEQMPLGGSWSPDEVLALNTLMEDRNGRYQICGPNAFNRYGFDEQIPSRVYAYNNRVSGERIIGAIEFTLIKVTDDRLGDTEEVKTAQGQTAVYASRVRSLIDAVYDWSRFNSLPRAYDWIRQELKASRVGMEYLVTVTLRYGDKGTIRRMGVLMEMSGAEASLLKKMEESLTPATSLIPWIPTNPKRGRINRRWGVVINESI
;
A
#
# COMPACT_ATOMS: atom_id res chain seq x y z
N LEU A 1 15.39 41.11 6.35
CA LEU A 1 14.36 40.51 7.20
C LEU A 1 15.02 39.69 8.30
N SER A 2 14.51 39.77 9.53
CA SER A 2 14.92 38.83 10.56
C SER A 2 14.38 37.43 10.26
N ARG A 3 14.97 36.36 10.85
CA ARG A 3 14.49 34.97 10.67
C ARG A 3 12.99 34.80 11.06
N ASP A 4 12.54 35.56 12.05
CA ASP A 4 11.12 35.50 12.47
C ASP A 4 10.19 36.22 11.47
N GLN A 5 10.65 37.33 10.89
CA GLN A 5 9.93 38.03 9.83
C GLN A 5 9.81 37.16 8.55
N GLU A 6 10.89 36.46 8.20
CA GLU A 6 10.85 35.49 7.07
C GLU A 6 9.86 34.35 7.32
N ARG A 7 9.91 33.73 8.51
CA ARG A 7 8.97 32.67 8.88
C ARG A 7 7.52 33.13 8.83
N GLU A 8 7.23 34.33 9.30
CA GLU A 8 5.88 34.86 9.28
C GLU A 8 5.43 35.22 7.85
N LEU A 9 6.33 35.71 7.02
CA LEU A 9 6.06 35.93 5.60
C LEU A 9 5.67 34.61 4.91
N PHE A 10 6.46 33.55 5.03
CA PHE A 10 6.16 32.23 4.47
C PHE A 10 4.85 31.66 4.99
N ARG A 11 4.54 31.84 6.28
CA ARG A 11 3.26 31.40 6.83
C ARG A 11 2.08 32.15 6.22
N ARG A 12 2.19 33.46 6.00
CA ARG A 12 1.14 34.27 5.34
C ARG A 12 0.96 33.83 3.88
N MET A 13 2.06 33.62 3.15
CA MET A 13 2.02 33.13 1.76
C MET A 13 1.36 31.77 1.69
N ALA A 14 1.67 30.85 2.61
CA ALA A 14 1.03 29.52 2.65
C ALA A 14 -0.47 29.60 2.97
N ARG A 15 -0.88 30.46 3.92
CA ARG A 15 -2.31 30.72 4.20
C ARG A 15 -3.05 31.33 3.00
N GLY A 16 -2.34 32.15 2.23
CA GLY A 16 -2.89 32.75 1.01
C GLY A 16 -2.87 31.83 -0.22
N GLY A 17 -2.44 30.57 -0.07
CA GLY A 17 -2.39 29.60 -1.19
C GLY A 17 -1.30 29.87 -2.22
N LEU A 18 -0.35 30.78 -1.95
CA LEU A 18 0.76 31.09 -2.86
C LEU A 18 1.86 30.04 -2.84
N LEU A 19 1.94 29.25 -1.78
CA LEU A 19 2.87 28.13 -1.61
C LEU A 19 2.27 27.11 -0.65
N THR A 20 2.80 25.88 -0.69
CA THR A 20 2.32 24.80 0.17
C THR A 20 3.38 24.38 1.18
N ARG A 21 3.00 24.34 2.46
CA ARG A 21 3.88 23.91 3.53
C ARG A 21 3.89 22.39 3.62
N VAL A 22 5.06 21.77 3.38
CA VAL A 22 5.26 20.31 3.56
C VAL A 22 5.52 19.98 5.04
N ARG A 23 6.35 20.79 5.72
CA ARG A 23 6.62 20.72 7.16
C ARG A 23 7.14 22.08 7.66
N PRO A 24 7.36 22.26 8.98
CA PRO A 24 8.00 23.46 9.50
C PRO A 24 9.35 23.75 8.81
N GLY A 25 9.44 24.91 8.15
CA GLY A 25 10.66 25.35 7.46
C GLY A 25 10.81 24.85 6.01
N HIS A 26 9.90 23.98 5.50
CA HIS A 26 9.93 23.48 4.13
C HIS A 26 8.62 23.80 3.40
N TYR A 27 8.77 24.43 2.25
CA TYR A 27 7.65 24.89 1.43
C TYR A 27 7.89 24.50 -0.03
N LEU A 28 6.83 24.09 -0.69
CA LEU A 28 6.77 23.96 -2.13
C LEU A 28 6.26 25.25 -2.74
N VAL A 29 6.94 25.69 -3.79
CA VAL A 29 6.62 26.91 -4.54
C VAL A 29 6.23 26.47 -5.96
N PRO A 30 5.12 26.93 -6.52
CA PRO A 30 4.78 26.65 -7.91
C PRO A 30 5.77 27.33 -8.86
N GLU A 31 6.08 26.67 -9.97
CA GLU A 31 6.88 27.31 -11.04
C GLU A 31 6.15 28.52 -11.63
N GLN A 32 4.81 28.40 -11.76
CA GLN A 32 3.93 29.48 -12.20
C GLN A 32 2.67 29.49 -11.35
N MET A 33 2.22 30.68 -10.94
CA MET A 33 0.96 30.82 -10.22
C MET A 33 -0.23 30.59 -11.16
N PRO A 34 -1.19 29.73 -10.78
CA PRO A 34 -2.40 29.56 -11.55
C PRO A 34 -3.27 30.83 -11.54
N LEU A 35 -4.09 31.02 -12.58
CA LEU A 35 -4.95 32.18 -12.73
C LEU A 35 -5.95 32.41 -11.56
N GLY A 36 -6.19 31.43 -10.72
CA GLY A 36 -7.02 31.56 -9.52
C GLY A 36 -6.30 32.06 -8.27
N GLY A 37 -4.98 32.29 -8.34
CA GLY A 37 -4.17 32.78 -7.20
C GLY A 37 -3.96 31.80 -6.06
N SER A 38 -4.42 30.55 -6.20
CA SER A 38 -4.28 29.49 -5.21
C SER A 38 -3.64 28.26 -5.88
N TRP A 39 -2.67 27.64 -5.20
CA TRP A 39 -1.93 26.51 -5.71
C TRP A 39 -1.78 25.39 -4.65
N SER A 40 -1.86 24.15 -5.09
CA SER A 40 -1.54 22.94 -4.33
C SER A 40 -0.67 22.02 -5.20
N PRO A 41 0.37 21.38 -4.65
CA PRO A 41 1.09 20.34 -5.38
C PRO A 41 0.17 19.17 -5.69
N ASP A 42 0.57 18.35 -6.68
CA ASP A 42 0.00 17.00 -6.81
C ASP A 42 0.55 16.05 -5.72
N GLU A 43 -0.07 14.88 -5.59
CA GLU A 43 0.27 13.91 -4.55
C GLU A 43 1.71 13.38 -4.67
N VAL A 44 2.22 13.25 -5.90
CA VAL A 44 3.55 12.67 -6.16
C VAL A 44 4.63 13.68 -5.81
N LEU A 45 4.46 14.95 -6.20
CA LEU A 45 5.37 16.02 -5.83
C LEU A 45 5.44 16.19 -4.31
N ALA A 46 4.30 16.15 -3.64
CA ALA A 46 4.24 16.26 -2.18
C ALA A 46 4.93 15.08 -1.47
N LEU A 47 4.73 13.84 -1.95
CA LEU A 47 5.40 12.65 -1.41
C LEU A 47 6.90 12.65 -1.67
N ASN A 48 7.32 12.94 -2.90
CA ASN A 48 8.73 13.01 -3.28
C ASN A 48 9.46 14.00 -2.38
N THR A 49 8.96 15.24 -2.29
CA THR A 49 9.55 16.27 -1.44
C THR A 49 9.62 15.87 0.04
N LEU A 50 8.55 15.26 0.55
CA LEU A 50 8.52 14.80 1.95
C LEU A 50 9.56 13.70 2.22
N MET A 51 9.79 12.81 1.26
CA MET A 51 10.73 11.70 1.41
C MET A 51 12.18 12.11 1.15
N GLU A 52 12.44 12.94 0.13
CA GLU A 52 13.77 13.52 -0.15
C GLU A 52 14.31 14.26 1.06
N ASP A 53 13.49 15.13 1.66
CA ASP A 53 13.84 15.87 2.89
C ASP A 53 14.27 14.97 4.06
N ARG A 54 13.85 13.71 4.06
CA ARG A 54 14.10 12.76 5.13
C ARG A 54 15.05 11.62 4.76
N ASN A 55 15.64 11.67 3.57
CA ASN A 55 16.39 10.55 3.00
C ASN A 55 15.59 9.25 3.10
N GLY A 56 14.31 9.33 2.76
CA GLY A 56 13.36 8.23 2.84
C GLY A 56 13.01 7.66 1.48
N ARG A 57 12.43 6.45 1.51
CA ARG A 57 11.82 5.80 0.36
C ARG A 57 10.36 5.56 0.66
N TYR A 58 9.53 5.52 -0.37
CA TYR A 58 8.12 5.20 -0.27
C TYR A 58 7.64 4.34 -1.41
N GLN A 59 6.46 3.77 -1.25
CA GLN A 59 5.65 3.21 -2.32
C GLN A 59 4.17 3.48 -2.03
N ILE A 60 3.45 3.99 -3.02
CA ILE A 60 2.00 4.16 -2.94
C ILE A 60 1.37 2.77 -2.91
N CYS A 61 0.45 2.52 -1.98
CA CYS A 61 -0.06 1.20 -1.66
C CYS A 61 -1.57 1.24 -1.35
N GLY A 62 -2.12 0.09 -0.98
CA GLY A 62 -3.50 -0.03 -0.51
C GLY A 62 -4.52 0.47 -1.53
N PRO A 63 -5.57 1.19 -1.10
CA PRO A 63 -6.66 1.62 -1.99
C PRO A 63 -6.20 2.32 -3.28
N ASN A 64 -5.13 3.13 -3.23
CA ASN A 64 -4.61 3.81 -4.42
C ASN A 64 -4.03 2.82 -5.43
N ALA A 65 -3.28 1.81 -4.97
CA ALA A 65 -2.77 0.76 -5.82
C ALA A 65 -3.89 -0.17 -6.31
N PHE A 66 -4.87 -0.50 -5.45
CA PHE A 66 -6.03 -1.34 -5.83
C PHE A 66 -6.84 -0.69 -6.94
N ASN A 67 -7.14 0.61 -6.83
CA ASN A 67 -7.83 1.37 -7.88
C ASN A 67 -6.99 1.45 -9.15
N ARG A 68 -5.71 1.74 -9.04
CA ARG A 68 -4.79 1.81 -10.18
C ARG A 68 -4.78 0.53 -11.02
N TYR A 69 -4.79 -0.63 -10.38
CA TYR A 69 -4.79 -1.92 -11.08
C TYR A 69 -6.19 -2.44 -11.43
N GLY A 70 -7.24 -1.70 -11.08
CA GLY A 70 -8.63 -2.06 -11.36
C GLY A 70 -9.17 -3.18 -10.46
N PHE A 71 -8.56 -3.38 -9.28
CA PHE A 71 -9.09 -4.34 -8.29
C PHE A 71 -10.28 -3.77 -7.55
N ASP A 72 -10.27 -2.46 -7.27
CA ASP A 72 -11.35 -1.73 -6.64
C ASP A 72 -11.70 -0.50 -7.48
N GLU A 73 -12.98 -0.31 -7.78
CA GLU A 73 -13.45 0.83 -8.56
C GLU A 73 -13.54 2.12 -7.73
N GLN A 74 -13.47 1.99 -6.41
CA GLN A 74 -13.56 3.14 -5.53
C GLN A 74 -12.31 4.02 -5.65
N ILE A 75 -12.50 5.29 -6.02
CA ILE A 75 -11.42 6.29 -6.04
C ILE A 75 -11.12 6.71 -4.60
N PRO A 76 -9.88 6.50 -4.11
CA PRO A 76 -9.51 6.89 -2.76
C PRO A 76 -9.51 8.41 -2.57
N SER A 77 -10.07 8.91 -1.48
CA SER A 77 -10.04 10.33 -1.12
C SER A 77 -8.70 10.78 -0.54
N ARG A 78 -7.83 9.85 -0.20
CA ARG A 78 -6.49 10.11 0.37
C ARG A 78 -5.44 9.18 -0.22
N VAL A 79 -4.19 9.56 -0.08
CA VAL A 79 -3.06 8.78 -0.58
C VAL A 79 -2.49 7.91 0.54
N TYR A 80 -2.48 6.60 0.34
CA TYR A 80 -1.83 5.64 1.23
C TYR A 80 -0.42 5.33 0.72
N ALA A 81 0.58 5.46 1.58
CA ALA A 81 1.95 5.14 1.21
C ALA A 81 2.71 4.44 2.35
N TYR A 82 3.29 3.27 2.05
CA TYR A 82 4.34 2.70 2.86
C TYR A 82 5.61 3.54 2.69
N ASN A 83 6.32 3.77 3.78
CA ASN A 83 7.60 4.47 3.77
C ASN A 83 8.46 4.08 4.98
N ASN A 84 9.75 4.38 4.95
CA ASN A 84 10.69 4.01 6.01
C ASN A 84 10.95 5.15 7.03
N ARG A 85 10.26 6.28 6.98
CA ARG A 85 10.57 7.45 7.81
C ARG A 85 9.47 7.91 8.75
N VAL A 86 8.25 8.01 8.26
CA VAL A 86 7.17 8.69 8.96
C VAL A 86 5.89 7.85 9.02
N SER A 87 5.08 8.04 10.04
CA SER A 87 3.76 7.46 10.17
C SER A 87 2.72 8.52 10.54
N GLY A 88 1.46 8.17 10.33
CA GLY A 88 0.30 8.98 10.69
C GLY A 88 -0.30 9.74 9.52
N GLU A 89 -1.38 10.45 9.81
CA GLU A 89 -2.09 11.24 8.84
C GLU A 89 -1.45 12.60 8.65
N ARG A 90 -1.46 13.10 7.41
CA ARG A 90 -0.94 14.42 7.05
C ARG A 90 -1.79 15.04 5.96
N ILE A 91 -1.85 16.37 6.00
CA ILE A 91 -2.40 17.18 4.92
C ILE A 91 -1.27 18.04 4.37
N ILE A 92 -1.02 17.95 3.05
CA ILE A 92 -0.04 18.76 2.34
C ILE A 92 -0.77 19.41 1.17
N GLY A 93 -0.95 20.72 1.22
CA GLY A 93 -1.85 21.41 0.29
C GLY A 93 -3.31 20.95 0.50
N ALA A 94 -3.93 20.52 -0.58
CA ALA A 94 -5.30 19.97 -0.57
C ALA A 94 -5.32 18.43 -0.42
N ILE A 95 -4.18 17.76 -0.26
CA ILE A 95 -4.07 16.31 -0.33
C ILE A 95 -3.93 15.71 1.07
N GLU A 96 -4.76 14.73 1.35
CA GLU A 96 -4.69 13.92 2.56
C GLU A 96 -3.81 12.69 2.33
N PHE A 97 -2.91 12.41 3.26
CA PHE A 97 -2.03 11.25 3.26
C PHE A 97 -2.24 10.40 4.50
N THR A 98 -2.26 9.09 4.32
CA THR A 98 -2.05 8.09 5.37
C THR A 98 -0.68 7.46 5.15
N LEU A 99 0.30 7.89 5.93
CA LEU A 99 1.68 7.42 5.85
C LEU A 99 1.88 6.25 6.82
N ILE A 100 2.33 5.13 6.28
CA ILE A 100 2.51 3.89 7.03
C ILE A 100 4.00 3.60 7.09
N LYS A 101 4.59 3.83 8.28
CA LYS A 101 6.01 3.53 8.46
C LYS A 101 6.23 2.03 8.52
N VAL A 102 7.15 1.55 7.70
CA VAL A 102 7.60 0.17 7.64
C VAL A 102 9.13 0.09 7.68
N THR A 103 9.68 -1.09 7.87
CA THR A 103 11.12 -1.35 7.76
C THR A 103 11.57 -1.33 6.30
N ASP A 104 12.86 -1.11 6.05
CA ASP A 104 13.41 -1.00 4.68
C ASP A 104 13.23 -2.26 3.85
N ASP A 105 13.30 -3.42 4.47
CA ASP A 105 13.09 -4.74 3.84
C ASP A 105 11.63 -4.98 3.45
N ARG A 106 10.70 -4.23 4.02
CA ARG A 106 9.29 -4.25 3.66
C ARG A 106 8.96 -3.39 2.43
N LEU A 107 9.88 -2.50 2.01
CA LEU A 107 9.76 -1.73 0.78
C LEU A 107 10.37 -2.51 -0.39
N GLY A 108 9.67 -2.53 -1.52
CA GLY A 108 10.11 -3.20 -2.75
C GLY A 108 8.97 -3.85 -3.51
N ASP A 109 9.32 -4.49 -4.62
CA ASP A 109 8.41 -4.98 -5.63
C ASP A 109 7.46 -3.86 -6.09
N THR A 110 8.06 -2.87 -6.78
CA THR A 110 7.44 -1.61 -7.14
C THR A 110 7.47 -1.37 -8.65
N GLU A 111 6.58 -0.51 -9.09
CA GLU A 111 6.53 0.05 -10.44
C GLU A 111 6.69 1.57 -10.38
N GLU A 112 7.55 2.11 -11.24
CA GLU A 112 7.71 3.55 -11.41
C GLU A 112 6.81 4.06 -12.54
N VAL A 113 6.15 5.18 -12.30
CA VAL A 113 5.21 5.79 -13.24
C VAL A 113 5.51 7.26 -13.38
N LYS A 114 5.66 7.73 -14.60
CA LYS A 114 5.77 9.17 -14.88
C LYS A 114 4.39 9.83 -14.81
N THR A 115 4.29 10.89 -14.02
CA THR A 115 3.11 11.75 -14.00
C THR A 115 3.12 12.71 -15.17
N ALA A 116 1.98 13.35 -15.47
CA ALA A 116 1.88 14.37 -16.51
C ALA A 116 2.80 15.57 -16.22
N GLN A 117 3.13 15.82 -14.96
CA GLN A 117 4.05 16.87 -14.52
C GLN A 117 5.52 16.44 -14.51
N GLY A 118 5.85 15.27 -15.09
CA GLY A 118 7.21 14.75 -15.20
C GLY A 118 7.78 14.15 -13.91
N GLN A 119 7.03 14.13 -12.82
CA GLN A 119 7.43 13.47 -11.58
C GLN A 119 7.43 11.95 -11.72
N THR A 120 8.21 11.25 -10.90
CA THR A 120 8.17 9.78 -10.80
C THR A 120 7.41 9.37 -9.56
N ALA A 121 6.26 8.72 -9.75
CA ALA A 121 5.52 8.06 -8.69
C ALA A 121 6.01 6.61 -8.54
N VAL A 122 6.19 6.16 -7.30
CA VAL A 122 6.54 4.77 -6.99
C VAL A 122 5.33 4.09 -6.40
N TYR A 123 4.79 3.09 -7.10
CA TYR A 123 3.66 2.28 -6.64
C TYR A 123 4.13 0.89 -6.22
N ALA A 124 3.46 0.27 -5.25
CA ALA A 124 3.51 -1.18 -5.10
C ALA A 124 3.12 -1.83 -6.44
N SER A 125 3.84 -2.88 -6.88
CA SER A 125 3.52 -3.59 -8.13
C SER A 125 2.12 -4.22 -8.07
N ARG A 126 1.61 -4.67 -9.22
CA ARG A 126 0.33 -5.40 -9.28
C ARG A 126 0.30 -6.58 -8.32
N VAL A 127 1.34 -7.43 -8.33
CA VAL A 127 1.43 -8.61 -7.46
C VAL A 127 1.60 -8.19 -6.01
N ARG A 128 2.47 -7.22 -5.74
CA ARG A 128 2.68 -6.70 -4.41
C ARG A 128 1.39 -6.14 -3.79
N SER A 129 0.59 -5.44 -4.56
CA SER A 129 -0.69 -4.88 -4.12
C SER A 129 -1.70 -5.96 -3.71
N LEU A 130 -1.73 -7.10 -4.42
CA LEU A 130 -2.56 -8.25 -4.04
C LEU A 130 -2.11 -8.86 -2.70
N ILE A 131 -0.81 -8.98 -2.50
CA ILE A 131 -0.27 -9.49 -1.22
C ILE A 131 -0.51 -8.51 -0.08
N ASP A 132 -0.31 -7.22 -0.31
CA ASP A 132 -0.59 -6.19 0.69
C ASP A 132 -2.09 -6.14 1.08
N ALA A 133 -3.00 -6.45 0.16
CA ALA A 133 -4.42 -6.58 0.44
C ALA A 133 -4.73 -7.74 1.40
N VAL A 134 -3.95 -8.82 1.40
CA VAL A 134 -4.08 -9.93 2.35
C VAL A 134 -3.30 -9.66 3.63
N TYR A 135 -2.17 -8.98 3.56
CA TYR A 135 -1.30 -8.66 4.69
C TYR A 135 -1.91 -7.59 5.60
N ASP A 136 -2.24 -6.44 5.03
CA ASP A 136 -2.76 -5.26 5.77
C ASP A 136 -4.31 -5.18 5.66
N TRP A 137 -4.96 -6.36 5.61
CA TRP A 137 -6.39 -6.50 5.40
C TRP A 137 -7.24 -5.64 6.36
N SER A 138 -6.81 -5.52 7.61
CA SER A 138 -7.54 -4.76 8.63
C SER A 138 -7.48 -3.25 8.39
N ARG A 139 -6.37 -2.76 7.85
CA ARG A 139 -6.19 -1.34 7.50
C ARG A 139 -6.98 -0.97 6.26
N PHE A 140 -6.98 -1.85 5.26
CA PHE A 140 -7.60 -1.57 3.97
C PHE A 140 -9.01 -2.15 3.84
N ASN A 141 -9.50 -2.87 4.84
CA ASN A 141 -10.78 -3.59 4.81
C ASN A 141 -10.94 -4.41 3.51
N SER A 142 -9.88 -5.09 3.10
CA SER A 142 -9.75 -5.71 1.79
C SER A 142 -10.19 -7.19 1.75
N LEU A 143 -10.22 -7.88 2.90
CA LEU A 143 -10.75 -9.26 2.94
C LEU A 143 -12.26 -9.27 3.17
N PRO A 144 -13.01 -10.17 2.50
CA PRO A 144 -12.53 -11.27 1.63
C PRO A 144 -12.25 -10.87 0.17
N ARG A 145 -12.57 -9.67 -0.29
CA ARG A 145 -12.49 -9.22 -1.70
C ARG A 145 -11.12 -9.51 -2.35
N ALA A 146 -10.04 -9.38 -1.60
CA ALA A 146 -8.69 -9.63 -2.10
C ALA A 146 -8.50 -11.06 -2.63
N TYR A 147 -9.20 -12.06 -2.07
CA TYR A 147 -9.15 -13.43 -2.59
C TYR A 147 -9.76 -13.53 -3.99
N ASP A 148 -10.86 -12.81 -4.24
CA ASP A 148 -11.49 -12.77 -5.54
C ASP A 148 -10.64 -12.03 -6.57
N TRP A 149 -10.00 -10.93 -6.17
CA TRP A 149 -9.04 -10.23 -7.03
C TRP A 149 -7.90 -11.17 -7.46
N ILE A 150 -7.31 -11.90 -6.52
CA ILE A 150 -6.22 -12.85 -6.82
C ILE A 150 -6.70 -13.96 -7.75
N ARG A 151 -7.88 -14.55 -7.51
CA ARG A 151 -8.47 -15.59 -8.38
C ARG A 151 -8.70 -15.06 -9.80
N GLN A 152 -9.22 -13.85 -9.93
CA GLN A 152 -9.45 -13.19 -11.23
C GLN A 152 -8.14 -12.93 -11.98
N GLU A 153 -7.13 -12.44 -11.29
CA GLU A 153 -5.81 -12.17 -11.88
C GLU A 153 -5.13 -13.45 -12.37
N LEU A 154 -5.17 -14.51 -11.57
CA LEU A 154 -4.67 -15.83 -11.96
C LEU A 154 -5.44 -16.41 -13.17
N LYS A 155 -6.77 -16.37 -13.14
CA LYS A 155 -7.63 -16.85 -14.23
C LYS A 155 -7.37 -16.09 -15.54
N ALA A 156 -7.14 -14.79 -15.46
CA ALA A 156 -6.84 -13.95 -16.61
C ALA A 156 -5.37 -14.02 -17.04
N SER A 157 -4.53 -14.82 -16.37
CA SER A 157 -3.08 -14.93 -16.61
C SER A 157 -2.34 -13.59 -16.57
N ARG A 158 -2.89 -12.60 -15.83
CA ARG A 158 -2.21 -11.30 -15.60
C ARG A 158 -1.13 -11.38 -14.52
N VAL A 159 -1.20 -12.41 -13.68
CA VAL A 159 -0.22 -12.72 -12.63
C VAL A 159 0.16 -14.17 -12.69
N GLY A 160 1.45 -14.46 -12.56
CA GLY A 160 1.95 -15.83 -12.45
C GLY A 160 1.89 -16.35 -11.02
N MET A 161 1.49 -17.61 -10.85
CA MET A 161 1.36 -18.23 -9.53
C MET A 161 2.70 -18.33 -8.78
N GLU A 162 3.78 -18.65 -9.49
CA GLU A 162 5.13 -18.71 -8.92
C GLU A 162 5.58 -17.34 -8.39
N TYR A 163 5.28 -16.28 -9.14
CA TYR A 163 5.61 -14.93 -8.72
C TYR A 163 4.78 -14.48 -7.52
N LEU A 164 3.48 -14.81 -7.48
CA LEU A 164 2.63 -14.60 -6.30
C LEU A 164 3.21 -15.27 -5.05
N VAL A 165 3.65 -16.53 -5.17
CA VAL A 165 4.28 -17.26 -4.06
C VAL A 165 5.58 -16.58 -3.63
N THR A 166 6.41 -16.16 -4.57
CA THR A 166 7.68 -15.47 -4.28
C THR A 166 7.46 -14.16 -3.52
N VAL A 167 6.52 -13.34 -3.98
CA VAL A 167 6.18 -12.05 -3.32
C VAL A 167 5.52 -12.28 -1.96
N THR A 168 4.67 -13.34 -1.85
CA THR A 168 4.07 -13.74 -0.56
C THR A 168 5.14 -14.09 0.47
N LEU A 169 6.12 -14.90 0.08
CA LEU A 169 7.21 -15.33 0.97
C LEU A 169 8.13 -14.16 1.35
N ARG A 170 8.32 -13.21 0.45
CA ARG A 170 9.19 -12.05 0.69
C ARG A 170 8.53 -11.01 1.58
N TYR A 171 7.24 -10.75 1.40
CA TYR A 171 6.55 -9.61 2.01
C TYR A 171 5.35 -9.99 2.90
N GLY A 172 4.93 -11.24 2.93
CA GLY A 172 3.86 -11.71 3.82
C GLY A 172 4.38 -12.03 5.22
N ASP A 173 3.52 -11.86 6.21
CA ASP A 173 3.71 -12.45 7.54
C ASP A 173 3.18 -13.91 7.56
N LYS A 174 3.35 -14.59 8.70
CA LYS A 174 2.87 -15.97 8.87
C LYS A 174 1.37 -16.10 8.59
N GLY A 175 0.56 -15.11 8.97
CA GLY A 175 -0.88 -15.10 8.72
C GLY A 175 -1.21 -14.99 7.24
N THR A 176 -0.51 -14.12 6.54
CA THR A 176 -0.60 -13.95 5.09
C THR A 176 -0.18 -15.21 4.35
N ILE A 177 0.98 -15.78 4.69
CA ILE A 177 1.47 -17.01 4.05
C ILE A 177 0.49 -18.16 4.23
N ARG A 178 -0.12 -18.32 5.40
CA ARG A 178 -1.13 -19.36 5.67
C ARG A 178 -2.40 -19.17 4.83
N ARG A 179 -2.92 -17.93 4.75
CA ARG A 179 -4.09 -17.62 3.92
C ARG A 179 -3.79 -17.79 2.44
N MET A 180 -2.65 -17.27 1.99
CA MET A 180 -2.22 -17.46 0.60
C MET A 180 -1.96 -18.92 0.27
N GLY A 181 -1.43 -19.73 1.19
CA GLY A 181 -1.27 -21.17 1.02
C GLY A 181 -2.61 -21.89 0.75
N VAL A 182 -3.65 -21.56 1.52
CA VAL A 182 -5.00 -22.07 1.23
C VAL A 182 -5.49 -21.63 -0.16
N LEU A 183 -5.32 -20.35 -0.49
CA LEU A 183 -5.77 -19.80 -1.77
C LEU A 183 -5.04 -20.46 -2.95
N MET A 184 -3.71 -20.62 -2.85
CA MET A 184 -2.90 -21.27 -3.89
C MET A 184 -3.27 -22.75 -4.05
N GLU A 185 -3.48 -23.48 -2.94
CA GLU A 185 -3.95 -24.87 -2.96
C GLU A 185 -5.31 -25.01 -3.66
N MET A 186 -6.27 -24.13 -3.31
CA MET A 186 -7.58 -24.07 -3.96
C MET A 186 -7.53 -23.68 -5.44
N SER A 187 -6.51 -22.92 -5.83
CA SER A 187 -6.26 -22.48 -7.22
C SER A 187 -5.42 -23.46 -8.04
N GLY A 188 -5.10 -24.64 -7.49
CA GLY A 188 -4.38 -25.69 -8.21
C GLY A 188 -2.88 -25.46 -8.35
N ALA A 189 -2.25 -24.78 -7.38
CA ALA A 189 -0.79 -24.60 -7.38
C ALA A 189 -0.05 -25.92 -7.34
N GLU A 190 1.10 -25.97 -8.03
CA GLU A 190 2.00 -27.13 -8.01
C GLU A 190 2.45 -27.47 -6.59
N ALA A 191 2.62 -28.76 -6.33
CA ALA A 191 3.02 -29.27 -5.02
C ALA A 191 4.37 -28.68 -4.54
N SER A 192 5.29 -28.41 -5.46
CA SER A 192 6.59 -27.77 -5.22
C SER A 192 6.42 -26.36 -4.61
N LEU A 193 5.53 -25.54 -5.15
CA LEU A 193 5.26 -24.19 -4.66
C LEU A 193 4.59 -24.22 -3.29
N LEU A 194 3.60 -25.10 -3.11
CA LEU A 194 2.92 -25.28 -1.83
C LEU A 194 3.91 -25.76 -0.75
N LYS A 195 4.81 -26.68 -1.08
CA LYS A 195 5.87 -27.15 -0.18
C LYS A 195 6.79 -26.01 0.25
N LYS A 196 7.22 -25.16 -0.69
CA LYS A 196 8.07 -24.00 -0.42
C LYS A 196 7.41 -23.03 0.57
N MET A 197 6.10 -22.80 0.43
CA MET A 197 5.34 -21.96 1.38
C MET A 197 5.22 -22.62 2.75
N GLU A 198 4.98 -23.94 2.80
CA GLU A 198 4.86 -24.69 4.04
C GLU A 198 6.18 -24.71 4.82
N GLU A 199 7.31 -24.93 4.16
CA GLU A 199 8.65 -24.93 4.75
C GLU A 199 9.05 -23.56 5.34
N SER A 200 8.48 -22.47 4.84
CA SER A 200 8.67 -21.11 5.41
C SER A 200 7.95 -20.88 6.73
N LEU A 201 6.99 -21.76 7.07
CA LEU A 201 6.20 -21.64 8.27
C LEU A 201 6.81 -22.47 9.41
N THR A 202 6.98 -21.87 10.57
CA THR A 202 7.22 -22.64 11.80
C THR A 202 5.93 -23.33 12.24
N PRO A 203 6.00 -24.54 12.81
CA PRO A 203 4.85 -25.22 13.34
C PRO A 203 4.03 -24.28 14.26
N ALA A 204 2.78 -24.10 13.97
CA ALA A 204 1.88 -23.27 14.75
C ALA A 204 0.73 -24.08 15.30
N THR A 205 0.51 -23.99 16.61
CA THR A 205 -0.59 -24.67 17.29
C THR A 205 -1.93 -23.91 17.16
N SER A 206 -1.85 -22.61 16.83
CA SER A 206 -3.05 -21.75 16.73
C SER A 206 -3.66 -21.77 15.34
N LEU A 207 -4.98 -21.93 15.28
CA LEU A 207 -5.75 -21.74 14.03
C LEU A 207 -6.06 -20.28 13.79
N ILE A 208 -6.04 -19.84 12.54
CA ILE A 208 -6.49 -18.50 12.13
C ILE A 208 -7.74 -18.58 11.24
N PRO A 209 -8.63 -17.59 11.27
CA PRO A 209 -9.78 -17.57 10.38
C PRO A 209 -9.35 -17.19 8.95
N TRP A 210 -10.03 -17.78 7.97
CA TRP A 210 -9.91 -17.39 6.55
C TRP A 210 -10.37 -15.96 6.34
N ILE A 211 -11.59 -15.64 6.78
CA ILE A 211 -12.13 -14.29 6.84
C ILE A 211 -12.03 -13.81 8.29
N PRO A 212 -11.11 -12.88 8.59
CA PRO A 212 -10.85 -12.49 9.99
C PRO A 212 -12.02 -11.82 10.70
N THR A 213 -12.93 -11.19 9.95
CA THR A 213 -14.12 -10.50 10.47
C THR A 213 -15.27 -11.45 10.83
N ASN A 214 -15.23 -12.68 10.32
CA ASN A 214 -16.27 -13.68 10.56
C ASN A 214 -15.93 -14.54 11.79
N PRO A 215 -16.95 -15.12 12.46
CA PRO A 215 -16.74 -16.08 13.53
C PRO A 215 -15.80 -17.23 13.09
N LYS A 216 -14.93 -17.66 13.99
CA LYS A 216 -13.95 -18.72 13.73
C LYS A 216 -14.62 -20.12 13.78
N ARG A 217 -15.61 -20.36 12.90
CA ARG A 217 -16.37 -21.60 12.79
C ARG A 217 -16.39 -22.05 11.34
N GLY A 218 -16.05 -23.30 11.05
CA GLY A 218 -16.03 -23.84 9.70
C GLY A 218 -15.08 -25.02 9.54
N ARG A 219 -14.83 -25.43 8.31
CA ARG A 219 -13.93 -26.51 7.98
C ARG A 219 -12.48 -26.10 8.24
N ILE A 220 -11.70 -26.97 8.86
CA ILE A 220 -10.28 -26.70 9.14
C ILE A 220 -9.42 -27.23 7.99
N ASN A 221 -8.66 -26.35 7.35
CA ASN A 221 -7.52 -26.75 6.54
C ASN A 221 -6.31 -26.94 7.48
N ARG A 222 -5.99 -28.22 7.75
CA ARG A 222 -4.93 -28.58 8.71
C ARG A 222 -3.53 -28.22 8.23
N ARG A 223 -3.30 -28.31 6.92
CA ARG A 223 -2.01 -28.02 6.31
C ARG A 223 -1.55 -26.59 6.62
N TRP A 224 -2.47 -25.65 6.48
CA TRP A 224 -2.21 -24.23 6.67
C TRP A 224 -2.67 -23.72 8.06
N GLY A 225 -3.36 -24.55 8.83
CA GLY A 225 -3.93 -24.16 10.12
C GLY A 225 -4.95 -23.04 10.01
N VAL A 226 -5.76 -23.07 8.97
CA VAL A 226 -6.78 -22.04 8.66
C VAL A 226 -8.19 -22.62 8.80
N VAL A 227 -9.08 -21.91 9.47
CA VAL A 227 -10.51 -22.22 9.53
C VAL A 227 -11.19 -21.52 8.36
N ILE A 228 -11.72 -22.30 7.42
CA ILE A 228 -12.50 -21.81 6.29
C ILE A 228 -13.89 -21.47 6.79
N ASN A 229 -14.13 -20.21 7.03
CA ASN A 229 -15.32 -19.66 7.68
C ASN A 229 -16.12 -18.73 6.72
N GLU A 230 -16.04 -19.02 5.41
CA GLU A 230 -16.98 -18.47 4.45
C GLU A 230 -18.37 -19.06 4.71
N SER A 231 -19.40 -18.22 4.70
CA SER A 231 -20.78 -18.69 4.63
C SER A 231 -20.98 -19.35 3.27
N ILE A 232 -21.38 -20.61 3.27
CA ILE A 232 -21.84 -21.35 2.09
C ILE A 232 -23.17 -20.75 1.66
#